data_d1a5400ad1d02a7915b8887a04b6ae2d
#
_entry.id   d1a5400ad1d02a7915b8887a04b6ae2d
#
_cell.length_a   1.000
_cell.length_b   1.000
_cell.length_c   1.000
_cell.angle_alpha   90.00
_cell.angle_beta   90.00
_cell.angle_gamma   90.00
#
_symmetry.space_group_name_H-M   'P 1'
#
loop_
_entity.id
_entity.type
_entity.pdbx_description
1 polymer ?
#
loop_
_entity_poly.entity_id
_entity_poly.type
_entity_poly.pdbx_seq_one_letter_code
_entity_poly.pdbx_strand_id
1 'polypeptide(L)'
;SQPQPTVRMAPPPAVSKPAVHYQVLRILVPEPDASIHNGSGDMIVTLTSEPGLLPGHSYRLRLDGEPQGETTRSPVFSLQHVDRGTHQLVAEIIDSAGLIVERTPAQPFHMHRMTLAQKRKINPCKKDEYGVRPECPLKDKPKEEASILPFF
;
A
#
# COMPACT_ATOMS: atom_id res chain seq x y z
N SER A 1 34.28 13.26 -35.66
CA SER A 1 33.87 13.13 -35.24
C SER A 1 33.50 12.77 -34.57
N GLN A 2 33.34 12.77 -34.51
CA GLN A 2 32.82 12.58 -33.92
C GLN A 2 32.37 12.03 -33.23
N PRO A 3 32.33 12.03 -33.25
CA PRO A 3 31.83 11.66 -32.61
C PRO A 3 31.33 11.17 -31.93
N GLN A 4 31.10 11.26 -31.82
CA GLN A 4 30.55 10.97 -31.24
C GLN A 4 30.04 10.44 -30.61
N PRO A 5 29.96 10.54 -30.63
CA PRO A 5 29.42 10.16 -30.01
C PRO A 5 28.91 9.54 -29.39
N THR A 6 28.79 9.62 -29.36
CA THR A 6 28.24 9.17 -28.85
C THR A 6 27.66 8.51 -28.24
N VAL A 7 27.57 8.56 -28.33
CA VAL A 7 26.92 8.03 -27.85
C VAL A 7 26.45 7.53 -27.17
N ARG A 8 26.29 7.58 -27.10
CA ARG A 8 25.80 7.22 -26.53
C ARG A 8 25.24 6.67 -25.90
N MET A 9 24.96 6.70 -25.81
CA MET A 9 24.34 6.33 -25.15
C MET A 9 23.59 5.70 -25.01
N ALA A 10 23.47 5.51 -25.07
CA ALA A 10 22.70 4.97 -24.86
C ALA A 10 21.92 4.54 -24.36
N PRO A 11 21.28 4.33 -24.39
CA PRO A 11 20.39 3.95 -23.79
C PRO A 11 20.07 3.01 -23.33
N PRO A 12 19.51 2.80 -22.94
CA PRO A 12 19.10 1.93 -22.34
C PRO A 12 18.45 1.15 -22.73
N PRO A 13 18.38 0.79 -22.65
CA PRO A 13 17.85 0.03 -23.01
C PRO A 13 16.78 -0.47 -22.92
N ALA A 14 16.65 -0.77 -22.59
CA ALA A 14 15.79 -1.39 -22.46
C ALA A 14 14.64 -1.17 -22.77
N VAL A 15 14.46 -0.96 -22.89
CA VAL A 15 13.49 -0.70 -22.94
C VAL A 15 12.83 -0.65 -23.86
N SER A 16 12.60 -0.58 -24.15
CA SER A 16 11.96 -0.40 -24.87
C SER A 16 11.27 -0.91 -25.59
N LYS A 17 10.64 -1.33 -25.57
CA LYS A 17 9.92 -1.81 -26.27
C LYS A 17 8.95 -1.21 -26.67
N PRO A 18 8.87 -0.88 -27.24
CA PRO A 18 8.20 0.07 -27.79
C PRO A 18 6.87 -0.13 -28.25
N ALA A 19 6.58 -1.09 -28.85
CA ALA A 19 5.24 -1.28 -29.30
C ALA A 19 4.27 -1.45 -28.17
N VAL A 20 4.75 -1.63 -27.00
CA VAL A 20 3.91 -1.89 -25.84
C VAL A 20 3.94 -0.70 -24.94
N HIS A 21 2.79 -0.08 -24.76
CA HIS A 21 2.68 1.05 -23.87
C HIS A 21 1.49 0.86 -22.98
N TYR A 22 1.71 1.13 -21.71
CA TYR A 22 0.62 1.27 -20.75
C TYR A 22 0.48 2.74 -20.48
N GLN A 23 -0.70 3.26 -20.75
CA GLN A 23 -0.95 4.69 -20.52
C GLN A 23 -1.09 4.97 -19.03
N VAL A 24 -1.56 3.99 -18.29
CA VAL A 24 -1.77 4.12 -16.86
C VAL A 24 -1.28 2.86 -16.18
N LEU A 25 -0.50 3.03 -15.13
CA LEU A 25 -0.25 2.02 -14.12
C LEU A 25 -0.19 2.76 -12.81
N ARG A 26 -1.05 2.37 -11.88
CA ARG A 26 -1.13 3.11 -10.63
C ARG A 26 -1.64 2.22 -9.52
N ILE A 27 -1.28 2.57 -8.30
CA ILE A 27 -1.78 1.91 -7.10
C ILE A 27 -3.05 2.63 -6.68
N LEU A 28 -4.17 1.90 -6.68
CA LEU A 28 -5.44 2.47 -6.28
C LEU A 28 -5.55 2.54 -4.76
N VAL A 29 -5.13 1.47 -4.10
CA VAL A 29 -5.22 1.35 -2.65
C VAL A 29 -3.93 0.71 -2.19
N PRO A 30 -3.27 1.24 -1.21
CA PRO A 30 -3.56 2.46 -0.47
C PRO A 30 -3.22 3.71 -1.28
N GLU A 31 -3.82 4.83 -0.90
CA GLU A 31 -3.47 6.12 -1.51
C GLU A 31 -2.13 6.58 -0.97
N PRO A 32 -1.48 7.56 -1.64
CA PRO A 32 -0.21 8.07 -1.14
C PRO A 32 -0.36 8.60 0.27
N ASP A 33 0.61 8.28 1.12
CA ASP A 33 0.65 8.70 2.51
C ASP A 33 -0.51 8.16 3.35
N ALA A 34 -1.17 7.11 2.88
CA ALA A 34 -2.26 6.52 3.65
C ALA A 34 -1.74 5.92 4.94
N SER A 35 -2.57 5.95 5.97
CA SER A 35 -2.28 5.30 7.24
C SER A 35 -3.11 4.03 7.34
N ILE A 36 -2.45 2.91 7.55
CA ILE A 36 -3.09 1.61 7.66
C ILE A 36 -3.00 1.17 9.11
N HIS A 37 -4.15 0.84 9.68
CA HIS A 37 -4.20 0.39 11.08
C HIS A 37 -4.56 -1.07 11.11
N ASN A 38 -3.61 -1.92 11.44
CA ASN A 38 -3.86 -3.36 11.51
C ASN A 38 -2.87 -3.99 12.50
N GLY A 39 -3.40 -4.66 13.50
CA GLY A 39 -2.56 -5.24 14.56
C GLY A 39 -1.62 -6.32 14.06
N SER A 40 -1.99 -7.03 13.00
CA SER A 40 -1.17 -8.09 12.42
C SER A 40 -0.28 -7.60 11.29
N GLY A 41 -0.46 -6.36 10.86
CA GLY A 41 0.30 -5.84 9.73
C GLY A 41 -0.22 -6.32 8.39
N ASP A 42 -1.50 -6.67 8.31
CA ASP A 42 -2.11 -7.14 7.06
C ASP A 42 -2.67 -5.97 6.29
N MET A 43 -2.55 -6.03 4.97
CA MET A 43 -3.11 -4.99 4.12
C MET A 43 -3.30 -5.53 2.71
N ILE A 44 -4.16 -4.85 1.96
CA ILE A 44 -4.44 -5.18 0.57
C ILE A 44 -3.94 -4.04 -0.30
N VAL A 45 -3.26 -4.38 -1.38
CA VAL A 45 -2.83 -3.40 -2.38
C VAL A 45 -3.53 -3.74 -3.68
N THR A 46 -4.16 -2.74 -4.28
CA THR A 46 -4.88 -2.92 -5.53
C THR A 46 -4.29 -2.00 -6.59
N LEU A 47 -4.04 -2.56 -7.76
CA LEU A 47 -3.44 -1.85 -8.87
C LEU A 47 -4.47 -1.63 -9.97
N THR A 48 -4.18 -0.70 -10.87
CA THR A 48 -4.94 -0.56 -12.10
C THR A 48 -3.99 -0.21 -13.23
N SER A 49 -4.32 -0.66 -14.42
CA SER A 49 -3.54 -0.32 -15.61
C SER A 49 -4.47 -0.15 -16.80
N GLU A 50 -4.02 0.66 -17.75
CA GLU A 50 -4.72 0.83 -19.02
C GLU A 50 -3.69 0.81 -20.14
N PRO A 51 -3.87 -0.08 -21.06
CA PRO A 51 -4.87 -1.15 -21.08
C PRO A 51 -4.63 -2.16 -19.95
N GLY A 52 -5.54 -3.10 -19.81
CA GLY A 52 -5.28 -4.22 -18.89
C GLY A 52 -4.05 -4.98 -19.35
N LEU A 53 -3.61 -5.92 -18.55
CA LEU A 53 -2.37 -6.65 -18.84
C LEU A 53 -2.43 -7.27 -20.23
N LEU A 54 -1.38 -7.02 -21.00
CA LEU A 54 -1.23 -7.64 -22.30
C LEU A 54 -0.76 -9.08 -22.13
N PRO A 55 -0.92 -9.92 -23.17
CA PRO A 55 -0.49 -11.32 -23.05
C PRO A 55 0.97 -11.44 -22.68
N GLY A 56 1.25 -12.34 -21.77
CA GLY A 56 2.63 -12.57 -21.31
C GLY A 56 3.11 -11.61 -20.27
N HIS A 57 2.31 -10.59 -19.93
CA HIS A 57 2.70 -9.62 -18.91
C HIS A 57 2.11 -9.99 -17.56
N SER A 58 2.75 -9.52 -16.51
CA SER A 58 2.30 -9.78 -15.13
C SER A 58 2.58 -8.57 -14.28
N TYR A 59 1.82 -8.46 -13.20
CA TYR A 59 2.09 -7.44 -12.19
C TYR A 59 3.10 -7.95 -11.17
N ARG A 60 3.89 -7.05 -10.65
CA ARG A 60 4.77 -7.32 -9.52
C ARG A 60 4.72 -6.14 -8.57
N LEU A 61 4.68 -6.42 -7.28
CA LEU A 61 4.65 -5.39 -6.26
C LEU A 61 5.94 -5.45 -5.46
N ARG A 62 6.52 -4.29 -5.19
CA ARG A 62 7.70 -4.19 -4.33
C ARG A 62 7.35 -3.37 -3.10
N LEU A 63 7.83 -3.85 -1.97
CA LEU A 63 7.72 -3.16 -0.70
C LEU A 63 9.14 -2.86 -0.24
N ASP A 64 9.45 -1.56 -0.12
CA ASP A 64 10.78 -1.11 0.26
C ASP A 64 11.88 -1.71 -0.62
N GLY A 65 11.57 -1.87 -1.91
CA GLY A 65 12.51 -2.37 -2.88
C GLY A 65 12.53 -3.88 -3.03
N GLU A 66 11.80 -4.61 -2.20
CA GLU A 66 11.79 -6.06 -2.25
C GLU A 66 10.51 -6.59 -2.87
N PRO A 67 10.60 -7.55 -3.80
CA PRO A 67 9.38 -8.11 -4.39
C PRO A 67 8.53 -8.78 -3.32
N GLN A 68 7.23 -8.62 -3.44
CA GLN A 68 6.28 -9.22 -2.51
C GLN A 68 5.49 -10.30 -3.24
N GLY A 69 5.78 -11.55 -2.88
CA GLY A 69 5.12 -12.65 -3.52
C GLY A 69 5.59 -12.83 -4.95
N GLU A 70 4.85 -13.59 -5.71
CA GLU A 70 5.19 -13.90 -7.08
C GLU A 70 4.48 -12.93 -8.02
N THR A 71 4.97 -12.87 -9.24
CA THR A 71 4.30 -12.11 -10.27
C THR A 71 2.95 -12.75 -10.55
N THR A 72 1.97 -11.93 -10.87
CA THR A 72 0.60 -12.40 -11.02
C THR A 72 -0.13 -11.55 -12.03
N ARG A 73 -1.17 -12.13 -12.62
CA ARG A 73 -2.05 -11.38 -13.49
C ARG A 73 -3.19 -10.72 -12.71
N SER A 74 -3.29 -11.01 -11.42
CA SER A 74 -4.28 -10.37 -10.57
C SER A 74 -3.78 -9.00 -10.13
N PRO A 75 -4.64 -7.98 -10.15
CA PRO A 75 -4.25 -6.66 -9.69
C PRO A 75 -4.34 -6.48 -8.18
N VAL A 76 -4.60 -7.55 -7.44
CA VAL A 76 -4.78 -7.48 -6.00
C VAL A 76 -3.67 -8.24 -5.31
N PHE A 77 -3.00 -7.59 -4.37
CA PHE A 77 -1.94 -8.19 -3.59
C PHE A 77 -2.31 -8.12 -2.12
N SER A 78 -2.12 -9.24 -1.43
CA SER A 78 -2.36 -9.31 0.00
C SER A 78 -1.01 -9.37 0.70
N LEU A 79 -0.70 -8.38 1.50
CA LEU A 79 0.54 -8.32 2.27
C LEU A 79 0.26 -8.67 3.71
N GLN A 80 1.19 -9.38 4.34
CA GLN A 80 1.04 -9.80 5.72
C GLN A 80 2.28 -9.44 6.50
N HIS A 81 2.09 -9.19 7.79
CA HIS A 81 3.20 -8.95 8.71
C HIS A 81 4.06 -7.77 8.28
N VAL A 82 3.43 -6.74 7.72
CA VAL A 82 4.15 -5.52 7.38
C VAL A 82 4.52 -4.83 8.69
N ASP A 83 5.78 -4.51 8.84
CA ASP A 83 6.24 -3.86 10.08
C ASP A 83 5.61 -2.50 10.21
N ARG A 84 5.46 -2.04 11.43
CA ARG A 84 4.96 -0.69 11.61
C ARG A 84 6.03 0.30 11.17
N GLY A 85 5.57 1.44 10.70
CA GLY A 85 6.45 2.48 10.20
C GLY A 85 6.08 2.88 8.79
N THR A 86 6.93 3.66 8.18
CA THR A 86 6.72 4.16 6.83
C THR A 86 7.38 3.23 5.84
N HIS A 87 6.65 2.90 4.78
CA HIS A 87 7.10 1.99 3.73
C HIS A 87 6.86 2.62 2.38
N GLN A 88 7.56 2.10 1.37
CA GLN A 88 7.42 2.56 0.01
C GLN A 88 6.90 1.42 -0.86
N LEU A 89 5.87 1.70 -1.65
CA LEU A 89 5.32 0.73 -2.60
C LEU A 89 5.68 1.14 -4.01
N VAL A 90 6.03 0.15 -4.81
CA VAL A 90 6.25 0.33 -6.25
C VAL A 90 5.52 -0.80 -6.96
N ALA A 91 4.71 -0.46 -7.94
CA ALA A 91 4.06 -1.46 -8.77
C ALA A 91 4.77 -1.52 -10.10
N GLU A 92 4.91 -2.73 -10.64
CA GLU A 92 5.60 -2.97 -11.89
C GLU A 92 4.78 -3.89 -12.77
N ILE A 93 4.91 -3.70 -14.08
CA ILE A 93 4.45 -4.69 -15.05
C ILE A 93 5.71 -5.27 -15.69
N ILE A 94 5.79 -6.58 -15.72
CA ILE A 94 6.95 -7.26 -16.29
C ILE A 94 6.49 -8.16 -17.44
N ASP A 95 7.39 -8.40 -18.38
CA ASP A 95 7.09 -9.28 -19.51
C ASP A 95 7.51 -10.71 -19.19
N SER A 96 7.31 -11.59 -20.16
CA SER A 96 7.59 -13.01 -19.96
C SER A 96 9.08 -13.29 -19.78
N ALA A 97 9.94 -12.35 -20.17
CA ALA A 97 11.37 -12.49 -19.95
C ALA A 97 11.83 -11.90 -18.62
N GLY A 98 10.89 -11.35 -17.84
CA GLY A 98 11.22 -10.77 -16.55
C GLY A 98 11.66 -9.33 -16.60
N LEU A 99 11.55 -8.68 -17.76
CA LEU A 99 11.96 -7.28 -17.88
C LEU A 99 10.81 -6.36 -17.51
N ILE A 100 11.17 -5.25 -16.90
CA ILE A 100 10.18 -4.26 -16.47
C ILE A 100 9.69 -3.49 -17.68
N VAL A 101 8.38 -3.55 -17.92
CA VAL A 101 7.75 -2.84 -19.02
C VAL A 101 7.24 -1.49 -18.55
N GLU A 102 6.73 -1.44 -17.32
CA GLU A 102 6.16 -0.22 -16.77
C GLU A 102 6.36 -0.25 -15.26
N ARG A 103 6.41 0.94 -14.64
CA ARG A 103 6.73 1.04 -13.24
C ARG A 103 6.16 2.34 -12.67
N THR A 104 5.62 2.29 -11.46
CA THR A 104 5.15 3.50 -10.79
C THR A 104 6.28 4.14 -10.01
N PRO A 105 6.15 5.44 -9.72
CA PRO A 105 7.02 6.05 -8.72
C PRO A 105 6.80 5.40 -7.37
N ALA A 106 7.78 5.51 -6.49
CA ALA A 106 7.64 5.01 -5.13
C ALA A 106 6.56 5.82 -4.41
N GLN A 107 5.71 5.12 -3.68
CA GLN A 107 4.56 5.72 -3.01
C GLN A 107 4.58 5.34 -1.55
N PRO A 108 4.58 6.30 -0.63
CA PRO A 108 4.66 5.97 0.80
C PRO A 108 3.32 5.60 1.39
N PHE A 109 3.35 4.76 2.40
CA PHE A 109 2.22 4.52 3.28
C PHE A 109 2.77 4.28 4.68
N HIS A 110 1.90 4.35 5.66
CA HIS A 110 2.30 4.24 7.06
C HIS A 110 1.52 3.13 7.72
N MET A 111 2.23 2.14 8.26
CA MET A 111 1.60 1.00 8.92
C MET A 111 1.60 1.22 10.42
N HIS A 112 0.42 1.15 11.03
CA HIS A 112 0.24 1.24 12.47
C HIS A 112 -0.26 -0.10 12.95
N ARG A 113 0.51 -0.77 13.77
CA ARG A 113 0.18 -2.13 14.21
C ARG A 113 -0.46 -2.19 15.57
N MET A 114 -0.71 -1.03 16.17
CA MET A 114 -1.39 -0.98 17.44
C MET A 114 -2.88 -1.23 17.24
N THR A 115 -3.43 -2.19 17.95
CA THR A 115 -4.86 -2.47 17.87
C THR A 115 -5.64 -1.35 18.52
N LEU A 116 -6.93 -1.28 18.22
CA LEU A 116 -7.80 -0.30 18.87
C LEU A 116 -7.83 -0.50 20.38
N ALA A 117 -7.83 -1.75 20.80
CA ALA A 117 -7.81 -2.05 22.23
C ALA A 117 -6.55 -1.53 22.88
N GLN A 118 -5.41 -1.67 22.23
CA GLN A 118 -4.17 -1.15 22.76
C GLN A 118 -4.17 0.36 22.80
N LYS A 119 -4.75 1.01 21.79
CA LYS A 119 -4.86 2.47 21.80
C LYS A 119 -5.71 2.94 22.96
N ARG A 120 -6.80 2.25 23.25
CA ARG A 120 -7.63 2.61 24.40
C ARG A 120 -6.87 2.45 25.71
N LYS A 121 -6.02 1.44 25.79
CA LYS A 121 -5.26 1.19 27.00
C LYS A 121 -4.24 2.29 27.25
N ILE A 122 -3.60 2.75 26.20
CA ILE A 122 -2.60 3.80 26.30
C ILE A 122 -3.25 5.17 26.51
N ASN A 123 -4.36 5.40 25.84
CA ASN A 123 -5.09 6.66 25.90
C ASN A 123 -6.57 6.34 26.11
N PRO A 124 -6.97 6.11 27.36
CA PRO A 124 -8.34 5.66 27.63
C PRO A 124 -9.40 6.60 27.07
N CYS A 125 -10.55 6.04 26.75
CA CYS A 125 -11.65 6.80 26.18
C CYS A 125 -12.28 7.69 27.22
N LYS A 126 -12.40 8.96 26.92
CA LYS A 126 -13.16 9.88 27.75
C LYS A 126 -14.61 9.87 27.31
N LYS A 127 -15.48 10.33 28.17
CA LYS A 127 -16.90 10.24 27.95
C LYS A 127 -17.32 10.86 26.62
N ASP A 128 -16.78 12.00 26.28
CA ASP A 128 -17.18 12.70 25.07
C ASP A 128 -16.45 12.20 23.83
N GLU A 129 -15.56 11.25 23.97
CA GLU A 129 -14.82 10.70 22.84
C GLU A 129 -15.48 9.48 22.23
N TYR A 130 -16.48 8.93 22.89
CA TYR A 130 -17.17 7.76 22.35
C TYR A 130 -17.95 8.16 21.10
N GLY A 131 -17.76 7.39 20.03
CA GLY A 131 -18.34 7.71 18.74
C GLY A 131 -17.49 8.65 17.90
N VAL A 132 -16.39 9.18 18.45
CA VAL A 132 -15.50 10.09 17.76
C VAL A 132 -14.20 9.40 17.41
N ARG A 133 -13.57 8.75 18.38
CA ARG A 133 -12.34 8.02 18.16
C ARG A 133 -12.66 6.60 17.71
N PRO A 134 -11.90 6.07 16.72
CA PRO A 134 -12.18 4.70 16.22
C PRO A 134 -12.07 3.64 17.31
N GLU A 135 -11.17 3.82 18.27
CA GLU A 135 -10.98 2.83 19.32
C GLU A 135 -12.02 3.00 20.45
N CYS A 136 -12.89 3.97 20.35
CA CYS A 136 -13.93 4.26 21.34
C CYS A 136 -15.29 4.22 20.67
N PRO A 137 -15.81 3.00 20.37
CA PRO A 137 -17.11 2.94 19.69
C PRO A 137 -18.24 3.37 20.62
N LEU A 138 -19.22 4.02 20.05
CA LEU A 138 -20.34 4.54 20.82
C LEU A 138 -21.07 3.46 21.59
N LYS A 139 -21.15 2.26 21.04
CA LYS A 139 -21.83 1.15 21.70
C LYS A 139 -21.20 0.78 23.04
N ASP A 140 -19.92 1.10 23.21
CA ASP A 140 -19.20 0.77 24.44
C ASP A 140 -19.26 1.88 25.46
N LYS A 141 -19.96 2.96 25.16
CA LYS A 141 -20.04 4.08 26.09
C LYS A 141 -20.75 3.64 27.36
N PRO A 142 -20.14 3.87 28.53
CA PRO A 142 -20.78 3.48 29.79
C PRO A 142 -22.05 4.30 30.01
N LYS A 143 -23.02 3.68 30.66
CA LYS A 143 -24.24 4.37 31.04
C LYS A 143 -23.94 5.26 32.21
N GLU A 144 -24.41 6.49 32.13
CA GLU A 144 -24.07 7.42 33.17
C GLU A 144 -24.62 7.06 34.51
N GLU A 145 -25.84 6.71 34.50
CA GLU A 145 -26.47 6.47 35.75
C GLU A 145 -25.97 5.21 36.34
N ALA A 146 -25.35 4.54 35.61
CA ALA A 146 -24.90 3.39 36.20
C ALA A 146 -24.24 3.78 37.40
N SER A 147 -24.26 4.39 37.69
CA SER A 147 -23.77 4.58 38.55
C SER A 147 -23.98 5.13 39.51
N ILE A 148 -24.00 5.35 39.79
CA ILE A 148 -24.12 5.93 40.50
C ILE A 148 -24.59 5.77 41.46
N LEU A 149 -24.84 5.62 41.81
CA LEU A 149 -25.24 5.64 42.64
C LEU A 149 -25.17 5.21 43.45
N PRO A 150 -25.09 5.20 44.02
CA PRO A 150 -25.08 4.88 44.85
C PRO A 150 -25.21 4.90 45.77
N PHE A 151 -25.02 4.87 46.01
CA PHE A 151 -25.13 4.90 46.86
C PHE A 151 -25.45 5.08 47.53
N PHE A 152 -25.56 5.18 47.52
CA PHE A 152 -25.81 5.52 48.28
C PHE A 152 -26.14 5.40 48.99
#